data_a0dfd023386ec91fde3d5cbe70c55e62
#
_entry.id   a0dfd023386ec91fde3d5cbe70c55e62
#
_cell.length_a   1.000
_cell.length_b   1.000
_cell.length_c   1.000
_cell.angle_alpha   90.00
_cell.angle_beta   90.00
_cell.angle_gamma   90.00
#
_symmetry.space_group_name_H-M   'P 1'
#
loop_
_entity.id
_entity.type
_entity.pdbx_description
1 polymer ?
#
loop_
_entity_poly.entity_id
_entity_poly.type
_entity_poly.pdbx_seq_one_letter_code
_entity_poly.pdbx_strand_id
1 'polypeptide(L)'
;MMKRMVVGSAFVLAAIGALSDSAQAQRRTSVGFAAGATFPVGDLGDATSTGFHILGTLAVSGSASLPIGFRVDGMYNNLSGKSSGPDVNVWTINGNLVYAFPGGTSVTPYIIGGAGWYNTKADESGAESSNDIGINVGVGARFALSGLSTFAEIRFHNVFSDPNSAQMIPLTFGILF
;
A
#
# COMPACT_ATOMS: atom_id res chain seq x y z
N MET A 1 4.13 -22.05 -27.24
CA MET A 1 3.46 -21.95 -25.94
C MET A 1 3.73 -20.57 -25.36
N MET A 2 3.33 -19.50 -26.05
CA MET A 2 3.64 -18.09 -25.74
C MET A 2 2.46 -17.18 -26.14
N LYS A 3 1.32 -17.25 -25.41
CA LYS A 3 0.13 -16.39 -25.70
C LYS A 3 -0.69 -15.96 -24.46
N ARG A 4 -0.12 -15.96 -23.25
CA ARG A 4 -0.88 -15.58 -22.04
C ARG A 4 -0.36 -14.39 -21.24
N MET A 5 0.59 -13.59 -21.75
CA MET A 5 1.22 -12.47 -20.99
C MET A 5 0.87 -11.06 -21.45
N VAL A 6 -0.08 -10.86 -22.36
CA VAL A 6 -0.35 -9.52 -22.95
C VAL A 6 -1.63 -8.86 -22.40
N VAL A 7 -2.48 -9.57 -21.66
CA VAL A 7 -3.78 -9.02 -21.23
C VAL A 7 -3.70 -8.18 -19.93
N GLY A 8 -2.64 -8.34 -19.13
CA GLY A 8 -2.51 -7.62 -17.85
C GLY A 8 -2.11 -6.14 -17.97
N SER A 9 -1.39 -5.78 -19.03
CA SER A 9 -0.83 -4.41 -19.15
C SER A 9 -1.82 -3.37 -19.71
N ALA A 10 -2.90 -3.79 -20.36
CA ALA A 10 -3.86 -2.88 -20.97
C ALA A 10 -4.87 -2.28 -19.96
N PHE A 11 -5.12 -2.95 -18.85
CA PHE A 11 -6.11 -2.49 -17.86
C PHE A 11 -5.58 -1.35 -16.96
N VAL A 12 -4.28 -1.26 -16.72
CA VAL A 12 -3.67 -0.19 -15.91
C VAL A 12 -3.63 1.14 -16.66
N LEU A 13 -3.44 1.13 -17.97
CA LEU A 13 -3.41 2.35 -18.79
C LEU A 13 -4.81 2.92 -19.09
N ALA A 14 -5.86 2.11 -19.11
CA ALA A 14 -7.23 2.57 -19.34
C ALA A 14 -7.84 3.33 -18.15
N ALA A 15 -7.37 3.08 -16.91
CA ALA A 15 -7.84 3.77 -15.72
C ALA A 15 -7.33 5.22 -15.61
N ILE A 16 -6.22 5.55 -16.28
CA ILE A 16 -5.62 6.90 -16.26
C ILE A 16 -6.33 7.85 -17.24
N GLY A 17 -6.93 7.33 -18.30
CA GLY A 17 -7.62 8.13 -19.34
C GLY A 17 -9.05 8.57 -19.00
N ALA A 18 -9.69 8.02 -17.98
CA ALA A 18 -11.09 8.31 -17.64
C ALA A 18 -11.27 9.43 -16.61
N LEU A 19 -10.20 10.10 -16.18
CA LEU A 19 -10.22 11.13 -15.13
C LEU A 19 -10.23 12.57 -15.68
N SER A 20 -10.34 12.75 -16.99
CA SER A 20 -10.42 14.06 -17.62
C SER A 20 -11.87 14.34 -17.99
N ASP A 21 -12.56 15.12 -17.21
CA ASP A 21 -13.78 15.90 -17.41
C ASP A 21 -14.89 15.60 -16.39
N SER A 22 -14.85 16.36 -15.30
CA SER A 22 -16.07 16.90 -14.65
C SER A 22 -15.65 17.91 -13.61
N ALA A 23 -15.63 19.16 -13.99
CA ALA A 23 -15.66 20.29 -13.05
C ALA A 23 -17.02 20.28 -12.33
N GLN A 24 -17.02 19.83 -11.08
CA GLN A 24 -17.92 20.29 -10.00
C GLN A 24 -17.78 19.37 -8.78
N ALA A 25 -17.33 19.92 -7.69
CA ALA A 25 -16.87 19.32 -6.44
C ALA A 25 -15.45 18.77 -6.55
N GLN A 26 -14.47 19.58 -6.13
CA GLN A 26 -13.02 19.28 -6.19
C GLN A 26 -12.64 18.07 -5.34
N ARG A 27 -12.97 16.89 -5.76
CA ARG A 27 -12.30 15.68 -5.34
C ARG A 27 -10.95 15.66 -6.03
N ARG A 28 -9.90 15.98 -5.30
CA ARG A 28 -8.55 15.89 -5.84
C ARG A 28 -8.17 14.42 -5.94
N THR A 29 -8.09 13.93 -7.16
CA THR A 29 -7.45 12.64 -7.43
C THR A 29 -5.95 12.86 -7.47
N SER A 30 -5.21 11.97 -6.83
CA SER A 30 -3.75 12.01 -6.75
C SER A 30 -3.20 10.62 -7.05
N VAL A 31 -2.10 10.59 -7.78
CA VAL A 31 -1.30 9.38 -8.01
C VAL A 31 0.00 9.55 -7.27
N GLY A 32 0.55 8.49 -6.71
CA GLY A 32 1.79 8.59 -5.97
C GLY A 32 2.61 7.33 -5.98
N PHE A 33 3.86 7.49 -5.58
CA PHE A 33 4.82 6.43 -5.39
C PHE A 33 5.50 6.60 -4.04
N ALA A 34 5.83 5.48 -3.42
CA ALA A 34 6.49 5.46 -2.13
C ALA A 34 7.43 4.27 -1.99
N ALA A 35 8.31 4.36 -1.03
CA ALA A 35 9.18 3.27 -0.61
C ALA A 35 9.41 3.35 0.90
N GLY A 36 9.92 2.27 1.47
CA GLY A 36 10.23 2.25 2.89
C GLY A 36 10.77 0.91 3.39
N ALA A 37 10.79 0.79 4.70
CA ALA A 37 11.17 -0.43 5.40
C ALA A 37 9.91 -1.14 5.92
N THR A 38 9.92 -2.48 5.85
CA THR A 38 8.86 -3.33 6.41
C THR A 38 9.44 -4.15 7.55
N PHE A 39 8.82 -4.05 8.70
CA PHE A 39 9.18 -4.78 9.91
C PHE A 39 8.18 -5.93 10.11
N PRO A 40 8.58 -7.19 9.86
CA PRO A 40 7.73 -8.34 10.18
C PRO A 40 7.64 -8.51 11.69
N VAL A 41 6.46 -8.91 12.18
CA VAL A 41 6.19 -9.15 13.61
C VAL A 41 5.42 -10.46 13.78
N GLY A 42 5.35 -10.95 15.02
CA GLY A 42 4.75 -12.26 15.29
C GLY A 42 5.47 -13.39 14.55
N ASP A 43 4.74 -14.41 14.13
CA ASP A 43 5.28 -15.61 13.47
C ASP A 43 6.07 -15.28 12.19
N LEU A 44 5.63 -14.27 11.42
CA LEU A 44 6.39 -13.77 10.28
C LEU A 44 7.73 -13.16 10.71
N GLY A 45 7.75 -12.44 11.84
CA GLY A 45 8.94 -11.85 12.43
C GLY A 45 9.91 -12.89 12.98
N ASP A 46 9.45 -14.06 13.37
CA ASP A 46 10.31 -15.16 13.81
C ASP A 46 11.07 -15.79 12.61
N ALA A 47 10.43 -15.87 11.45
CA ALA A 47 10.98 -16.45 10.24
C ALA A 47 11.79 -15.46 9.38
N THR A 48 11.46 -14.16 9.42
CA THR A 48 12.04 -13.14 8.54
C THR A 48 12.55 -11.92 9.33
N SER A 49 13.46 -11.18 8.70
CA SER A 49 14.01 -9.92 9.19
C SER A 49 13.40 -8.74 8.45
N THR A 50 13.72 -7.54 8.91
CA THR A 50 13.34 -6.29 8.23
C THR A 50 13.71 -6.34 6.76
N GLY A 51 12.78 -5.93 5.92
CA GLY A 51 12.94 -5.81 4.48
C GLY A 51 12.60 -4.40 3.98
N PHE A 52 12.50 -4.28 2.67
CA PHE A 52 12.07 -3.06 2.02
C PHE A 52 10.74 -3.25 1.29
N HIS A 53 10.08 -2.14 0.99
CA HIS A 53 8.92 -2.14 0.10
C HIS A 53 8.93 -0.97 -0.87
N ILE A 54 8.21 -1.17 -1.97
CA ILE A 54 7.79 -0.11 -2.89
C ILE A 54 6.27 -0.11 -2.99
N LEU A 55 5.68 1.05 -3.18
CA LEU A 55 4.23 1.24 -3.19
C LEU A 55 3.82 2.22 -4.30
N GLY A 56 2.80 1.84 -5.06
CA GLY A 56 2.06 2.73 -5.94
C GLY A 56 0.69 3.02 -5.34
N THR A 57 0.22 4.26 -5.40
CA THR A 57 -1.05 4.68 -4.80
C THR A 57 -1.88 5.52 -5.74
N LEU A 58 -3.20 5.31 -5.68
CA LEU A 58 -4.21 6.15 -6.30
C LEU A 58 -5.18 6.62 -5.20
N ALA A 59 -5.27 7.92 -5.00
CA ALA A 59 -6.07 8.51 -3.92
C ALA A 59 -7.12 9.47 -4.45
N VAL A 60 -8.30 9.46 -3.83
CA VAL A 60 -9.35 10.46 -3.98
C VAL A 60 -9.55 11.11 -2.62
N SER A 61 -9.17 12.38 -2.51
CA SER A 61 -9.27 13.12 -1.24
C SER A 61 -10.72 13.48 -0.94
N GLY A 62 -11.06 13.52 0.35
CA GLY A 62 -12.30 14.08 0.84
C GLY A 62 -12.38 15.62 0.66
N SER A 63 -13.53 16.18 0.98
CA SER A 63 -13.76 17.63 1.00
C SER A 63 -13.57 18.20 2.42
N ALA A 64 -13.57 19.53 2.53
CA ALA A 64 -13.50 20.18 3.84
C ALA A 64 -14.70 19.86 4.75
N SER A 65 -15.87 19.59 4.15
CA SER A 65 -17.10 19.19 4.88
C SER A 65 -17.14 17.68 5.18
N LEU A 66 -16.45 16.86 4.41
CA LEU A 66 -16.32 15.41 4.61
C LEU A 66 -14.85 15.01 4.41
N PRO A 67 -14.01 15.05 5.46
CA PRO A 67 -12.57 14.81 5.37
C PRO A 67 -12.19 13.32 5.24
N ILE A 68 -13.08 12.54 4.61
CA ILE A 68 -12.89 11.12 4.33
C ILE A 68 -12.55 10.96 2.85
N GLY A 69 -11.35 10.42 2.57
CA GLY A 69 -10.89 10.03 1.24
C GLY A 69 -10.87 8.53 1.07
N PHE A 70 -10.67 8.10 -0.17
CA PHE A 70 -10.44 6.71 -0.55
C PHE A 70 -9.07 6.56 -1.21
N ARG A 71 -8.37 5.47 -0.92
CA ARG A 71 -7.04 5.19 -1.47
C ARG A 71 -6.91 3.72 -1.84
N VAL A 72 -6.40 3.45 -3.04
CA VAL A 72 -6.00 2.11 -3.49
C VAL A 72 -4.48 2.07 -3.54
N ASP A 73 -3.90 1.07 -2.90
CA ASP A 73 -2.46 0.85 -2.82
C ASP A 73 -2.09 -0.50 -3.43
N GLY A 74 -1.11 -0.51 -4.33
CA GLY A 74 -0.38 -1.71 -4.72
C GLY A 74 1.01 -1.67 -4.11
N MET A 75 1.40 -2.69 -3.35
CA MET A 75 2.68 -2.71 -2.64
C MET A 75 3.40 -4.04 -2.87
N TYR A 76 4.70 -3.96 -3.06
CA TYR A 76 5.61 -5.10 -3.08
C TYR A 76 6.57 -4.98 -1.90
N ASN A 77 6.66 -6.05 -1.10
CA ASN A 77 7.61 -6.17 0.00
C ASN A 77 8.57 -7.33 -0.29
N ASN A 78 9.83 -7.13 0.03
CA ASN A 78 10.83 -8.18 0.10
C ASN A 78 11.37 -8.22 1.54
N LEU A 79 11.16 -9.34 2.22
CA LEU A 79 11.58 -9.58 3.60
C LEU A 79 12.72 -10.59 3.58
N SER A 80 13.83 -10.28 4.23
CA SER A 80 15.00 -11.17 4.27
C SER A 80 14.76 -12.36 5.21
N GLY A 81 15.06 -13.56 4.75
CA GLY A 81 14.98 -14.77 5.57
C GLY A 81 15.98 -14.76 6.74
N LYS A 82 15.60 -15.32 7.88
CA LYS A 82 16.49 -15.54 9.02
C LYS A 82 17.16 -16.91 8.95
N SER A 83 18.34 -17.03 9.57
CA SER A 83 19.03 -18.32 9.80
C SER A 83 19.16 -19.19 8.54
N SER A 84 19.54 -18.59 7.41
CA SER A 84 19.65 -19.24 6.08
C SER A 84 18.29 -19.68 5.49
N GLY A 85 17.17 -19.18 6.01
CA GLY A 85 15.87 -19.34 5.37
C GLY A 85 15.74 -18.49 4.11
N PRO A 86 14.81 -18.81 3.21
CA PRO A 86 14.56 -18.05 1.99
C PRO A 86 13.98 -16.67 2.30
N ASP A 87 14.24 -15.71 1.43
CA ASP A 87 13.54 -14.43 1.44
C ASP A 87 12.05 -14.64 1.16
N VAL A 88 11.22 -13.74 1.68
CA VAL A 88 9.77 -13.79 1.50
C VAL A 88 9.31 -12.55 0.75
N ASN A 89 8.65 -12.77 -0.37
CA ASN A 89 8.06 -11.74 -1.20
C ASN A 89 6.56 -11.63 -0.92
N VAL A 90 6.06 -10.41 -0.67
CA VAL A 90 4.63 -10.17 -0.42
C VAL A 90 4.12 -9.08 -1.35
N TRP A 91 3.23 -9.47 -2.29
CA TRP A 91 2.48 -8.55 -3.12
C TRP A 91 1.13 -8.25 -2.47
N THR A 92 0.72 -6.98 -2.46
CA THR A 92 -0.56 -6.60 -1.89
C THR A 92 -1.33 -5.62 -2.78
N ILE A 93 -2.66 -5.71 -2.73
CA ILE A 93 -3.57 -4.70 -3.27
C ILE A 93 -4.57 -4.39 -2.18
N ASN A 94 -4.57 -3.14 -1.69
CA ASN A 94 -5.40 -2.70 -0.56
C ASN A 94 -6.32 -1.55 -0.96
N GLY A 95 -7.60 -1.63 -0.58
CA GLY A 95 -8.55 -0.53 -0.58
C GLY A 95 -8.65 0.07 0.82
N ASN A 96 -8.48 1.39 0.94
CA ASN A 96 -8.36 2.07 2.22
C ASN A 96 -9.28 3.29 2.30
N LEU A 97 -9.82 3.55 3.48
CA LEU A 97 -10.40 4.84 3.86
C LEU A 97 -9.35 5.66 4.59
N VAL A 98 -9.30 6.95 4.28
CA VAL A 98 -8.36 7.91 4.86
C VAL A 98 -9.16 9.05 5.48
N TYR A 99 -9.04 9.25 6.78
CA TYR A 99 -9.59 10.42 7.47
C TYR A 99 -8.47 11.42 7.72
N ALA A 100 -8.53 12.57 7.04
CA ALA A 100 -7.58 13.67 7.20
C ALA A 100 -8.08 14.65 8.26
N PHE A 101 -7.26 14.93 9.28
CA PHE A 101 -7.63 15.89 10.32
C PHE A 101 -7.61 17.31 9.75
N PRO A 102 -8.75 18.04 9.81
CA PRO A 102 -8.82 19.40 9.29
C PRO A 102 -7.99 20.37 10.14
N GLY A 103 -7.54 21.47 9.53
CA GLY A 103 -6.82 22.56 10.22
C GLY A 103 -5.31 22.65 9.96
N GLY A 104 -4.71 21.69 9.28
CA GLY A 104 -3.31 21.78 8.86
C GLY A 104 -3.15 22.54 7.53
N THR A 105 -2.29 23.55 7.50
CA THR A 105 -1.96 24.30 6.26
C THR A 105 -0.78 23.67 5.52
N SER A 106 0.28 23.31 6.21
CA SER A 106 1.49 22.72 5.64
C SER A 106 1.64 21.25 5.96
N VAL A 107 1.09 20.79 7.10
CA VAL A 107 1.11 19.41 7.56
C VAL A 107 -0.31 18.96 7.87
N THR A 108 -0.76 17.87 7.26
CA THR A 108 -2.08 17.28 7.49
C THR A 108 -1.92 15.87 8.04
N PRO A 109 -2.11 15.66 9.35
CA PRO A 109 -2.18 14.33 9.93
C PRO A 109 -3.39 13.57 9.40
N TYR A 110 -3.30 12.23 9.34
CA TYR A 110 -4.41 11.39 8.96
C TYR A 110 -4.33 10.01 9.63
N ILE A 111 -5.48 9.36 9.71
CA ILE A 111 -5.59 7.93 9.99
C ILE A 111 -6.04 7.22 8.71
N ILE A 112 -5.62 5.98 8.57
CA ILE A 112 -5.92 5.14 7.42
C ILE A 112 -6.28 3.74 7.90
N GLY A 113 -7.24 3.12 7.23
CA GLY A 113 -7.59 1.73 7.50
C GLY A 113 -8.30 1.12 6.31
N GLY A 114 -8.10 -0.17 6.12
CA GLY A 114 -8.67 -0.86 4.98
C GLY A 114 -8.47 -2.36 5.01
N ALA A 115 -8.80 -2.97 3.87
CA ALA A 115 -8.63 -4.39 3.63
C ALA A 115 -8.07 -4.63 2.23
N GLY A 116 -7.48 -5.79 2.02
CA GLY A 116 -6.91 -6.13 0.74
C GLY A 116 -6.57 -7.59 0.57
N TRP A 117 -6.02 -7.85 -0.60
CA TRP A 117 -5.50 -9.14 -1.00
C TRP A 117 -3.98 -9.14 -0.88
N TYR A 118 -3.44 -10.27 -0.41
CA TYR A 118 -2.03 -10.51 -0.15
C TYR A 118 -1.61 -11.81 -0.83
N ASN A 119 -0.56 -11.75 -1.64
CA ASN A 119 0.10 -12.92 -2.20
C ASN A 119 1.49 -13.03 -1.60
N THR A 120 1.71 -14.09 -0.83
CA THR A 120 2.98 -14.36 -0.15
C THR A 120 3.68 -15.53 -0.83
N LYS A 121 4.96 -15.37 -1.12
CA LYS A 121 5.80 -16.42 -1.72
C LYS A 121 7.21 -16.41 -1.13
N ALA A 122 7.69 -17.57 -0.69
CA ALA A 122 9.11 -17.76 -0.37
C ALA A 122 9.94 -17.79 -1.67
N ASP A 123 11.10 -17.17 -1.65
CA ASP A 123 12.03 -17.15 -2.79
C ASP A 123 12.88 -18.43 -2.80
N GLU A 124 12.20 -19.55 -3.01
CA GLU A 124 12.78 -20.88 -3.08
C GLU A 124 12.21 -21.66 -4.27
N SER A 125 13.06 -22.50 -4.90
CA SER A 125 12.64 -23.31 -6.03
C SER A 125 11.55 -24.30 -5.63
N GLY A 126 10.37 -24.19 -6.29
CA GLY A 126 9.21 -25.05 -6.02
C GLY A 126 8.30 -24.53 -4.91
N ALA A 127 8.58 -23.38 -4.29
CA ALA A 127 7.69 -22.77 -3.32
C ALA A 127 6.35 -22.37 -3.96
N GLU A 128 5.25 -22.79 -3.35
CA GLU A 128 3.91 -22.36 -3.71
C GLU A 128 3.64 -20.95 -3.13
N SER A 129 2.77 -20.19 -3.79
CA SER A 129 2.32 -18.91 -3.27
C SER A 129 1.02 -19.07 -2.51
N SER A 130 0.91 -18.40 -1.34
CA SER A 130 -0.36 -18.27 -0.63
C SER A 130 -1.09 -17.01 -1.08
N ASN A 131 -2.42 -17.06 -1.12
CA ASN A 131 -3.29 -15.95 -1.47
C ASN A 131 -4.30 -15.76 -0.34
N ASP A 132 -4.16 -14.68 0.38
CA ASP A 132 -4.90 -14.44 1.62
C ASP A 132 -5.57 -13.06 1.61
N ILE A 133 -6.55 -12.88 2.48
CA ILE A 133 -7.17 -11.59 2.75
C ILE A 133 -6.55 -11.04 4.04
N GLY A 134 -6.44 -9.72 4.12
CA GLY A 134 -5.95 -9.06 5.34
C GLY A 134 -6.56 -7.69 5.53
N ILE A 135 -6.32 -7.15 6.71
CA ILE A 135 -6.72 -5.80 7.08
C ILE A 135 -5.49 -4.97 7.41
N ASN A 136 -5.61 -3.67 7.30
CA ASN A 136 -4.56 -2.75 7.72
C ASN A 136 -5.15 -1.54 8.44
N VAL A 137 -4.37 -0.96 9.34
CA VAL A 137 -4.66 0.29 10.04
C VAL A 137 -3.36 1.04 10.31
N GLY A 138 -3.40 2.37 10.20
CA GLY A 138 -2.20 3.17 10.41
C GLY A 138 -2.47 4.65 10.58
N VAL A 139 -1.39 5.36 10.75
CA VAL A 139 -1.36 6.82 10.88
C VAL A 139 -0.29 7.39 9.96
N GLY A 140 -0.50 8.62 9.51
CA GLY A 140 0.46 9.31 8.67
C GLY A 140 0.32 10.82 8.74
N ALA A 141 1.22 11.50 8.07
CA ALA A 141 1.17 12.94 7.86
C ALA A 141 1.50 13.24 6.40
N ARG A 142 0.73 14.13 5.80
CA ARG A 142 0.98 14.70 4.47
C ARG A 142 1.58 16.07 4.63
N PHE A 143 2.63 16.36 3.85
CA PHE A 143 3.34 17.63 3.82
C PHE A 143 3.10 18.29 2.47
N ALA A 144 2.47 19.45 2.45
CA ALA A 144 2.26 20.23 1.24
C ALA A 144 3.54 20.97 0.88
N LEU A 145 4.09 20.68 -0.30
CA LEU A 145 5.22 21.40 -0.90
C LEU A 145 4.75 22.11 -2.16
N SER A 146 5.53 23.08 -2.64
CA SER A 146 5.19 23.83 -3.86
C SER A 146 5.11 22.87 -5.07
N GLY A 147 3.89 22.58 -5.54
CA GLY A 147 3.62 21.76 -6.72
C GLY A 147 3.51 20.26 -6.50
N LEU A 148 3.84 19.73 -5.32
CA LEU A 148 3.70 18.31 -4.97
C LEU A 148 3.39 18.14 -3.49
N SER A 149 2.92 16.96 -3.11
CA SER A 149 2.77 16.61 -1.69
C SER A 149 3.64 15.38 -1.38
N THR A 150 4.25 15.38 -0.20
CA THR A 150 4.92 14.19 0.33
C THR A 150 4.13 13.63 1.51
N PHE A 151 4.37 12.37 1.86
CA PHE A 151 3.77 11.78 3.04
C PHE A 151 4.73 10.82 3.74
N ALA A 152 4.55 10.73 5.05
CA ALA A 152 5.15 9.69 5.89
C ALA A 152 4.02 8.92 6.57
N GLU A 153 4.14 7.60 6.64
CA GLU A 153 3.07 6.72 7.11
C GLU A 153 3.63 5.48 7.78
N ILE A 154 3.01 5.06 8.86
CA ILE A 154 3.24 3.77 9.50
C ILE A 154 1.92 3.01 9.56
N ARG A 155 1.90 1.75 9.11
CA ARG A 155 0.72 0.88 9.14
C ARG A 155 1.02 -0.45 9.82
N PHE A 156 0.03 -1.01 10.46
CA PHE A 156 0.00 -2.41 10.87
C PHE A 156 -0.88 -3.19 9.89
N HIS A 157 -0.35 -4.27 9.33
CA HIS A 157 -1.07 -5.20 8.47
C HIS A 157 -1.20 -6.54 9.20
N ASN A 158 -2.40 -7.11 9.17
CA ASN A 158 -2.68 -8.46 9.63
C ASN A 158 -3.31 -9.26 8.50
N VAL A 159 -2.59 -10.28 8.04
CA VAL A 159 -2.99 -11.17 6.95
C VAL A 159 -3.53 -12.45 7.55
N PHE A 160 -4.74 -12.84 7.20
CA PHE A 160 -5.42 -14.03 7.72
C PHE A 160 -5.00 -15.25 6.92
N SER A 161 -3.87 -15.84 7.28
CA SER A 161 -3.33 -17.07 6.65
C SER A 161 -3.54 -18.27 7.59
N ASP A 162 -3.77 -19.45 7.02
CA ASP A 162 -3.80 -20.71 7.76
C ASP A 162 -2.42 -21.37 7.76
N PRO A 163 -1.93 -21.93 8.91
CA PRO A 163 -2.55 -21.96 10.23
C PRO A 163 -2.35 -20.72 11.08
N ASN A 164 -1.47 -19.78 10.68
CA ASN A 164 -1.08 -18.61 11.49
C ASN A 164 -1.21 -17.33 10.67
N SER A 165 -1.63 -16.23 11.34
CA SER A 165 -1.68 -14.90 10.71
C SER A 165 -0.29 -14.34 10.49
N ALA A 166 -0.04 -13.76 9.30
CA ALA A 166 1.18 -13.01 9.02
C ALA A 166 0.98 -11.53 9.34
N GLN A 167 1.91 -10.96 10.11
CA GLN A 167 1.82 -9.57 10.56
C GLN A 167 3.06 -8.78 10.16
N MET A 168 2.87 -7.52 9.73
CA MET A 168 3.97 -6.63 9.35
C MET A 168 3.64 -5.16 9.59
N ILE A 169 4.68 -4.36 9.82
CA ILE A 169 4.61 -2.92 10.04
C ILE A 169 5.47 -2.21 8.99
N PRO A 170 4.91 -1.77 7.85
CA PRO A 170 5.59 -0.89 6.91
C PRO A 170 5.71 0.54 7.47
N LEU A 171 6.91 1.11 7.37
CA LEU A 171 7.20 2.54 7.52
C LEU A 171 7.49 3.10 6.13
N THR A 172 6.63 3.97 5.64
CA THR A 172 6.55 4.40 4.24
C THR A 172 6.79 5.89 4.09
N PHE A 173 7.57 6.30 3.09
CA PHE A 173 7.72 7.68 2.66
C PHE A 173 7.41 7.78 1.17
N GLY A 174 6.62 8.78 0.77
CA GLY A 174 6.15 8.88 -0.60
C GLY A 174 5.85 10.29 -1.07
N ILE A 175 5.54 10.36 -2.38
CA ILE A 175 5.21 11.59 -3.11
C ILE A 175 3.85 11.38 -3.77
N LEU A 176 3.00 12.40 -3.74
CA LEU A 176 1.69 12.46 -4.40
C LEU A 176 1.69 13.62 -5.40
N PHE A 177 1.16 13.35 -6.60
CA PHE A 177 0.99 14.29 -7.71
C PHE A 177 -0.48 14.61 -7.97
#